data_611bcb41ac9deee0fdb351ac5a0d36fe
#
_entry.id   611bcb41ac9deee0fdb351ac5a0d36fe
#
_cell.length_a   1.000
_cell.length_b   1.000
_cell.length_c   1.000
_cell.angle_alpha   90.00
_cell.angle_beta   90.00
_cell.angle_gamma   90.00
#
_symmetry.space_group_name_H-M   'P 1'
#
loop_
_entity.id
_entity.type
_entity.pdbx_description
1 polymer ?
#
loop_
_entity_poly.entity_id
_entity_poly.type
_entity_poly.pdbx_seq_one_letter_code
_entity_poly.pdbx_strand_id
1 'polypeptide(L)'
;MPLANPQLTKFTTASPVLATFSFQELTSGQSFLSLFPMRQEDSSSIKNSLVSQILISNPLATGSSAATGSFTKIIDLDFDALINQNFDIAGNAKVNLVHGARSYSPSRTAEYYTIVKVRRWDGSTETDLGSVQTVTHTYASGAGSNFFSWKQESLDISLSESRINTGEFLRVTFEVWAKQGSNSVNIVIVHDPDNNVTGVDDNSQVINMTDGGTITWPSKTIINIPLKIDI
;
A
#
# COMPACT_ATOMS: atom_id res chain seq x y z
N MET A 1 -35.77 0.80 -11.43
CA MET A 1 -35.12 1.12 -12.71
C MET A 1 -33.66 1.36 -12.41
N PRO A 2 -32.71 0.64 -12.99
CA PRO A 2 -31.30 0.97 -12.81
C PRO A 2 -31.04 2.29 -13.55
N LEU A 3 -30.52 3.27 -12.83
CA LEU A 3 -29.99 4.48 -13.43
C LEU A 3 -28.72 4.11 -14.20
N ALA A 4 -28.89 3.78 -15.48
CA ALA A 4 -27.74 3.64 -16.36
C ALA A 4 -27.16 5.05 -16.58
N ASN A 5 -26.09 5.38 -15.91
CA ASN A 5 -25.33 6.58 -16.24
C ASN A 5 -24.45 6.27 -17.45
N PRO A 6 -24.82 6.73 -18.66
CA PRO A 6 -24.06 6.41 -19.88
C PRO A 6 -22.66 7.05 -19.90
N GLN A 7 -22.34 7.90 -18.97
CA GLN A 7 -20.99 8.48 -18.85
C GLN A 7 -19.98 7.54 -18.18
N LEU A 8 -20.45 6.53 -17.44
CA LEU A 8 -19.56 5.52 -16.85
C LEU A 8 -18.98 4.54 -17.87
N THR A 9 -19.41 4.55 -19.11
CA THR A 9 -18.95 3.62 -20.16
C THR A 9 -17.88 4.19 -21.09
N LYS A 10 -17.48 5.46 -20.91
CA LYS A 10 -16.44 6.09 -21.73
C LYS A 10 -15.14 6.24 -20.97
N PHE A 11 -14.53 5.14 -20.60
CA PHE A 11 -13.19 5.17 -20.04
C PHE A 11 -12.17 4.96 -21.14
N THR A 12 -11.39 5.98 -21.40
CA THR A 12 -10.19 5.89 -22.22
C THR A 12 -9.05 5.30 -21.38
N THR A 13 -8.10 4.70 -22.03
CA THR A 13 -6.97 3.88 -21.61
C THR A 13 -5.99 4.44 -20.56
N ALA A 14 -6.22 5.61 -19.99
CA ALA A 14 -5.54 6.07 -18.80
C ALA A 14 -6.35 5.55 -17.60
N SER A 15 -5.78 4.66 -16.80
CA SER A 15 -6.42 3.96 -15.68
C SER A 15 -7.38 4.86 -14.90
N PRO A 16 -8.69 4.81 -15.19
CA PRO A 16 -9.63 5.65 -14.48
C PRO A 16 -9.82 5.10 -13.08
N VAL A 17 -9.75 5.97 -12.10
CA VAL A 17 -10.24 5.66 -10.78
C VAL A 17 -11.77 5.51 -10.88
N LEU A 18 -12.28 4.29 -10.73
CA LEU A 18 -13.70 4.01 -10.75
C LEU A 18 -14.25 4.11 -9.32
N ALA A 19 -15.04 5.12 -9.03
CA ALA A 19 -15.82 5.18 -7.80
C ALA A 19 -17.21 4.55 -8.08
N THR A 20 -17.53 3.50 -7.31
CA THR A 20 -18.85 2.86 -7.35
C THR A 20 -19.62 3.26 -6.09
N PHE A 21 -20.78 3.88 -6.25
CA PHE A 21 -21.60 4.34 -5.14
C PHE A 21 -22.82 3.44 -4.97
N SER A 22 -23.08 3.03 -3.73
CA SER A 22 -24.33 2.41 -3.35
C SER A 22 -25.41 3.48 -3.10
N PHE A 23 -26.68 3.09 -3.14
CA PHE A 23 -27.77 4.01 -2.80
C PHE A 23 -27.65 4.55 -1.37
N GLN A 24 -27.14 3.73 -0.46
CA GLN A 24 -26.93 4.11 0.94
C GLN A 24 -25.81 5.15 1.09
N GLU A 25 -24.74 5.04 0.31
CA GLU A 25 -23.66 6.03 0.28
C GLU A 25 -24.13 7.36 -0.26
N LEU A 26 -24.96 7.36 -1.31
CA LEU A 26 -25.56 8.58 -1.85
C LEU A 26 -26.43 9.27 -0.80
N THR A 27 -27.22 8.52 -0.03
CA THR A 27 -28.09 9.11 1.01
C THR A 27 -27.30 9.57 2.24
N SER A 28 -26.16 8.98 2.54
CA SER A 28 -25.29 9.39 3.66
C SER A 28 -24.38 10.56 3.33
N GLY A 29 -24.24 10.92 2.05
CA GLY A 29 -23.28 11.93 1.59
C GLY A 29 -21.81 11.49 1.72
N GLN A 30 -21.56 10.20 1.94
CA GLN A 30 -20.21 9.63 2.06
C GLN A 30 -20.06 8.40 1.18
N SER A 31 -18.91 8.26 0.59
CA SER A 31 -18.49 7.07 -0.15
C SER A 31 -17.03 6.74 0.11
N PHE A 32 -16.60 5.59 -0.40
CA PHE A 32 -15.21 5.18 -0.32
C PHE A 32 -14.65 4.89 -1.70
N LEU A 33 -13.48 5.45 -1.95
CA LEU A 33 -12.66 5.09 -3.08
C LEU A 33 -11.69 4.00 -2.65
N SER A 34 -11.89 2.77 -3.15
CA SER A 34 -11.00 1.66 -2.88
C SER A 34 -9.83 1.67 -3.87
N LEU A 35 -8.62 1.72 -3.35
CA LEU A 35 -7.39 1.81 -4.12
C LEU A 35 -6.44 0.68 -3.74
N PHE A 36 -5.70 0.20 -4.73
CA PHE A 36 -4.70 -0.85 -4.60
C PHE A 36 -3.34 -0.29 -5.02
N PRO A 37 -2.31 -0.41 -4.16
CA PRO A 37 -0.96 -0.01 -4.53
C PRO A 37 -0.38 -1.02 -5.50
N MET A 38 0.02 -0.56 -6.67
CA MET A 38 0.62 -1.38 -7.72
C MET A 38 1.95 -0.81 -8.17
N ARG A 39 2.92 -1.70 -8.37
CA ARG A 39 4.21 -1.37 -8.94
C ARG A 39 4.32 -1.97 -10.35
N GLN A 40 4.57 -1.11 -11.32
CA GLN A 40 4.83 -1.52 -12.68
C GLN A 40 6.32 -1.31 -12.99
N GLU A 41 6.98 -2.38 -13.41
CA GLU A 41 8.33 -2.30 -13.95
C GLU A 41 8.24 -2.24 -15.47
N ASP A 42 8.65 -1.10 -16.03
CA ASP A 42 8.96 -0.96 -17.45
C ASP A 42 10.47 -1.02 -17.59
N SER A 43 10.95 -1.48 -18.75
CA SER A 43 12.38 -1.70 -19.04
C SER A 43 13.33 -0.52 -18.71
N SER A 44 12.80 0.63 -18.41
CA SER A 44 13.55 1.86 -18.09
C SER A 44 13.09 2.62 -16.85
N SER A 45 11.97 2.26 -16.23
CA SER A 45 11.45 2.98 -15.07
C SER A 45 10.50 2.13 -14.23
N ILE A 46 10.57 2.34 -12.92
CA ILE A 46 9.62 1.79 -11.97
C ILE A 46 8.56 2.85 -11.72
N LYS A 47 7.28 2.48 -11.90
CA LYS A 47 6.15 3.34 -11.57
C LYS A 47 5.32 2.68 -10.49
N ASN A 48 5.10 3.40 -9.40
CA ASN A 48 4.17 3.02 -8.37
C ASN A 48 2.87 3.78 -8.59
N SER A 49 1.77 3.06 -8.68
CA SER A 49 0.45 3.64 -8.97
C SER A 49 -0.59 3.13 -7.98
N LEU A 50 -1.55 3.98 -7.66
CA LEU A 50 -2.79 3.55 -7.01
C LEU A 50 -3.84 3.30 -8.09
N VAL A 51 -4.40 2.09 -8.09
CA VAL A 51 -5.41 1.69 -9.07
C VAL A 51 -6.70 1.28 -8.38
N SER A 52 -7.83 1.55 -9.01
CA SER A 52 -9.15 1.19 -8.49
C SER A 52 -9.59 -0.23 -8.83
N GLN A 53 -8.87 -0.89 -9.71
CA GLN A 53 -9.11 -2.28 -10.10
C GLN A 53 -7.82 -3.07 -9.97
N ILE A 54 -7.96 -4.31 -9.51
CA ILE A 54 -6.85 -5.26 -9.51
C ILE A 54 -6.58 -5.62 -10.96
N LEU A 55 -5.46 -5.16 -11.47
CA LEU A 55 -4.92 -5.63 -12.75
C LEU A 55 -4.10 -6.88 -12.47
N ILE A 56 -4.03 -7.77 -13.46
CA ILE A 56 -3.12 -8.91 -13.36
C ILE A 56 -1.70 -8.35 -13.42
N SER A 57 -1.05 -8.31 -12.27
CA SER A 57 0.37 -7.99 -12.17
C SER A 57 1.10 -9.11 -11.46
N ASN A 58 2.38 -9.20 -11.65
CA ASN A 58 3.18 -10.05 -10.78
C ASN A 58 3.15 -9.43 -9.38
N PRO A 59 2.83 -10.20 -8.33
CA PRO A 59 2.82 -9.69 -6.97
C PRO A 59 4.22 -9.26 -6.61
N LEU A 60 4.33 -8.02 -6.20
CA LEU A 60 5.59 -7.44 -5.80
C LEU A 60 5.53 -7.09 -4.32
N ALA A 61 6.61 -7.38 -3.67
CA ALA A 61 6.89 -6.89 -2.34
C ALA A 61 8.23 -6.17 -2.38
N THR A 62 8.27 -4.99 -1.81
CA THR A 62 9.52 -4.26 -1.66
C THR A 62 10.17 -4.64 -0.34
N GLY A 63 11.43 -5.03 -0.38
CA GLY A 63 12.19 -5.42 0.80
C GLY A 63 13.49 -4.63 0.94
N SER A 64 13.87 -4.33 2.17
CA SER A 64 15.15 -3.69 2.49
C SER A 64 15.71 -4.21 3.80
N SER A 65 17.03 -4.19 3.91
CA SER A 65 17.73 -4.63 5.12
C SER A 65 17.58 -3.60 6.23
N ALA A 66 17.25 -4.08 7.43
CA ALA A 66 17.24 -3.25 8.62
C ALA A 66 18.67 -2.82 9.01
N ALA A 67 18.80 -1.59 9.52
CA ALA A 67 20.07 -1.08 10.04
C ALA A 67 20.36 -1.59 11.46
N THR A 68 21.62 -1.69 11.84
CA THR A 68 22.02 -2.02 13.22
C THR A 68 21.89 -0.80 14.13
N GLY A 69 21.34 -1.00 15.33
CA GLY A 69 21.28 0.02 16.37
C GLY A 69 19.95 0.76 16.44
N SER A 70 19.86 1.94 15.87
CA SER A 70 18.67 2.79 15.94
C SER A 70 17.68 2.49 14.83
N PHE A 71 16.40 2.83 15.02
CA PHE A 71 15.43 2.84 13.94
C PHE A 71 15.85 3.80 12.85
N THR A 72 15.89 3.30 11.62
CA THR A 72 16.12 4.09 10.41
C THR A 72 15.00 3.80 9.40
N LYS A 73 14.67 4.80 8.58
CA LYS A 73 13.76 4.61 7.46
C LYS A 73 14.50 3.81 6.38
N ILE A 74 14.02 2.62 6.08
CA ILE A 74 14.65 1.69 5.14
C ILE A 74 13.86 1.50 3.85
N ILE A 75 12.56 1.81 3.88
CA ILE A 75 11.68 1.80 2.71
C ILE A 75 10.89 3.10 2.71
N ASP A 76 10.76 3.71 1.54
CA ASP A 76 9.95 4.90 1.29
C ASP A 76 9.30 4.73 -0.08
N LEU A 77 8.02 4.38 -0.10
CA LEU A 77 7.28 4.08 -1.32
C LEU A 77 6.09 5.01 -1.45
N ASP A 78 6.08 5.78 -2.52
CA ASP A 78 4.95 6.61 -2.93
C ASP A 78 4.16 5.91 -4.02
N PHE A 79 2.85 5.82 -3.83
CA PHE A 79 1.90 5.32 -4.82
C PHE A 79 0.92 6.44 -5.17
N ASP A 80 0.78 6.73 -6.46
CA ASP A 80 0.05 7.89 -6.95
C ASP A 80 -1.18 7.48 -7.76
N ALA A 81 -2.30 8.16 -7.53
CA ALA A 81 -3.47 8.17 -8.41
C ALA A 81 -3.66 9.57 -8.97
N LEU A 82 -3.56 9.70 -10.31
CA LEU A 82 -3.89 10.95 -10.99
C LEU A 82 -5.41 11.20 -10.91
N ILE A 83 -5.77 12.38 -10.48
CA ILE A 83 -7.16 12.78 -10.29
C ILE A 83 -7.67 13.48 -11.54
N ASN A 84 -8.69 12.89 -12.15
CA ASN A 84 -9.31 13.40 -13.38
C ASN A 84 -10.59 14.19 -13.14
N GLN A 85 -11.07 14.22 -11.90
CA GLN A 85 -12.27 14.97 -11.50
C GLN A 85 -12.10 15.44 -10.06
N ASN A 86 -12.46 16.70 -9.80
CA ASN A 86 -12.39 17.24 -8.44
C ASN A 86 -13.25 16.43 -7.48
N PHE A 87 -12.74 16.19 -6.28
CA PHE A 87 -13.51 15.62 -5.18
C PHE A 87 -12.96 16.09 -3.82
N ASP A 88 -13.81 16.01 -2.81
CA ASP A 88 -13.47 16.36 -1.46
C ASP A 88 -13.25 15.10 -0.63
N ILE A 89 -12.18 15.09 0.16
CA ILE A 89 -11.85 14.03 1.12
C ILE A 89 -12.23 14.53 2.51
N ALA A 90 -12.95 13.73 3.27
CA ALA A 90 -13.22 13.99 4.67
C ALA A 90 -13.55 12.69 5.41
N GLY A 91 -13.03 12.52 6.63
CA GLY A 91 -13.32 11.38 7.49
C GLY A 91 -12.12 10.45 7.69
N ASN A 92 -12.37 9.19 7.94
CA ASN A 92 -11.33 8.22 8.25
C ASN A 92 -11.06 7.30 7.06
N ALA A 93 -9.85 7.33 6.53
CA ALA A 93 -9.39 6.32 5.59
C ALA A 93 -9.11 5.01 6.32
N LYS A 94 -9.37 3.89 5.65
CA LYS A 94 -9.07 2.55 6.18
C LYS A 94 -8.02 1.89 5.29
N VAL A 95 -6.96 1.41 5.92
CA VAL A 95 -5.87 0.74 5.23
C VAL A 95 -5.70 -0.67 5.78
N ASN A 96 -5.85 -1.65 4.91
CA ASN A 96 -5.38 -3.00 5.19
C ASN A 96 -3.94 -3.11 4.68
N LEU A 97 -3.01 -3.28 5.58
CA LEU A 97 -1.58 -3.33 5.31
C LEU A 97 -1.04 -4.73 5.57
N VAL A 98 -0.17 -5.20 4.69
CA VAL A 98 0.62 -6.41 4.93
C VAL A 98 2.10 -6.09 4.86
N HIS A 99 2.77 -6.38 5.93
CA HIS A 99 4.21 -6.22 6.05
C HIS A 99 4.81 -7.37 6.86
N GLY A 100 6.11 -7.52 6.81
CA GLY A 100 6.77 -8.61 7.53
C GLY A 100 8.27 -8.50 7.53
N ALA A 101 8.90 -9.52 8.10
CA ALA A 101 10.34 -9.62 8.16
C ALA A 101 10.80 -11.03 7.79
N ARG A 102 11.96 -11.13 7.17
CA ARG A 102 12.58 -12.40 6.82
C ARG A 102 14.08 -12.41 7.12
N SER A 103 14.60 -13.59 7.36
CA SER A 103 16.02 -13.83 7.43
C SER A 103 16.37 -15.19 6.85
N TYR A 104 17.49 -15.26 6.16
CA TYR A 104 18.08 -16.52 5.69
C TYR A 104 19.04 -17.14 6.71
N SER A 105 19.21 -16.51 7.84
CA SER A 105 20.12 -16.96 8.90
C SER A 105 19.36 -17.22 10.19
N PRO A 106 19.72 -18.24 10.96
CA PRO A 106 19.10 -18.52 12.24
C PRO A 106 19.43 -17.46 13.29
N SER A 107 18.61 -17.40 14.32
CA SER A 107 18.83 -16.57 15.52
C SER A 107 19.01 -15.08 15.22
N ARG A 108 18.22 -14.55 14.29
CA ARG A 108 18.21 -13.13 13.94
C ARG A 108 17.01 -12.44 14.53
N THR A 109 17.21 -11.19 14.94
CA THR A 109 16.15 -10.36 15.50
C THR A 109 16.12 -9.00 14.84
N ALA A 110 14.93 -8.47 14.66
CA ALA A 110 14.70 -7.10 14.22
C ALA A 110 13.43 -6.55 14.86
N GLU A 111 13.36 -5.25 14.94
CA GLU A 111 12.12 -4.54 15.26
C GLU A 111 11.77 -3.62 14.09
N TYR A 112 10.50 -3.52 13.76
CA TYR A 112 10.04 -2.68 12.67
C TYR A 112 8.63 -2.16 12.90
N TYR A 113 8.32 -1.05 12.25
CA TYR A 113 6.98 -0.47 12.13
C TYR A 113 6.83 0.20 10.78
N THR A 114 5.59 0.39 10.36
CA THR A 114 5.26 1.08 9.12
C THR A 114 4.44 2.32 9.43
N ILE A 115 4.77 3.44 8.80
CA ILE A 115 3.95 4.65 8.78
C ILE A 115 3.26 4.70 7.42
N VAL A 116 1.95 4.85 7.45
CA VAL A 116 1.15 5.07 6.24
C VAL A 116 0.68 6.52 6.26
N LYS A 117 0.92 7.23 5.16
CA LYS A 117 0.52 8.63 4.99
C LYS A 117 -0.39 8.77 3.78
N VAL A 118 -1.42 9.58 3.92
CA VAL A 118 -2.26 10.00 2.80
C VAL A 118 -1.94 11.48 2.54
N ARG A 119 -1.67 11.80 1.27
CA ARG A 119 -1.19 13.12 0.85
C ARG A 119 -1.88 13.57 -0.42
N ARG A 120 -1.90 14.88 -0.61
CA ARG A 120 -2.15 15.52 -1.89
C ARG A 120 -0.83 15.98 -2.48
N TRP A 121 -0.61 15.70 -3.74
CA TRP A 121 0.56 16.18 -4.47
C TRP A 121 0.15 16.91 -5.74
N ASP A 122 0.55 18.17 -5.88
CA ASP A 122 0.20 19.01 -7.03
C ASP A 122 1.23 18.98 -8.17
N GLY A 123 2.20 18.06 -8.11
CA GLY A 123 3.33 17.99 -9.06
C GLY A 123 4.60 18.66 -8.56
N SER A 124 4.52 19.47 -7.49
CA SER A 124 5.64 20.20 -6.89
C SER A 124 5.68 20.12 -5.36
N THR A 125 4.52 20.16 -4.73
CA THR A 125 4.37 20.26 -3.28
C THR A 125 3.49 19.14 -2.75
N GLU A 126 3.95 18.47 -1.71
CA GLU A 126 3.17 17.49 -0.96
C GLU A 126 2.46 18.17 0.21
N THR A 127 1.19 17.84 0.40
CA THR A 127 0.40 18.23 1.55
C THR A 127 -0.07 17.01 2.30
N ASP A 128 0.34 16.83 3.54
CA ASP A 128 -0.11 15.73 4.39
C ASP A 128 -1.58 15.93 4.75
N LEU A 129 -2.41 14.91 4.50
CA LEU A 129 -3.82 14.88 4.87
C LEU A 129 -4.05 14.07 6.13
N GLY A 130 -3.22 13.08 6.39
CA GLY A 130 -3.25 12.25 7.58
C GLY A 130 -2.23 11.14 7.55
N SER A 131 -1.93 10.59 8.72
CA SER A 131 -1.00 9.47 8.84
C SER A 131 -1.31 8.59 10.03
N VAL A 132 -0.86 7.34 9.97
CA VAL A 132 -0.91 6.40 11.08
C VAL A 132 0.35 5.57 11.11
N GLN A 133 0.78 5.19 12.30
CA GLN A 133 1.89 4.27 12.52
C GLN A 133 1.34 2.95 13.09
N THR A 134 1.81 1.82 12.55
CA THR A 134 1.55 0.50 13.14
C THR A 134 2.21 0.38 14.52
N VAL A 135 1.83 -0.62 15.28
CA VAL A 135 2.61 -0.99 16.46
C VAL A 135 4.02 -1.44 16.03
N THR A 136 4.98 -1.36 16.93
CA THR A 136 6.31 -1.92 16.68
C THR A 136 6.24 -3.44 16.80
N HIS A 137 6.63 -4.13 15.75
CA HIS A 137 6.72 -5.58 15.70
C HIS A 137 8.14 -6.05 15.99
N THR A 138 8.23 -7.15 16.71
CA THR A 138 9.50 -7.86 16.91
C THR A 138 9.51 -9.09 16.04
N TYR A 139 10.55 -9.23 15.24
CA TYR A 139 10.87 -10.42 14.48
C TYR A 139 11.99 -11.19 15.15
N ALA A 140 11.84 -12.51 15.25
CA ALA A 140 12.88 -13.40 15.68
C ALA A 140 12.88 -14.64 14.78
N SER A 141 13.99 -14.91 14.11
CA SER A 141 14.14 -16.13 13.35
C SER A 141 14.43 -17.31 14.29
N GLY A 142 13.85 -18.46 13.97
CA GLY A 142 14.12 -19.70 14.70
C GLY A 142 15.51 -20.29 14.42
N ALA A 143 15.70 -21.59 14.73
CA ALA A 143 16.96 -22.29 14.57
C ALA A 143 17.28 -22.74 13.14
N GLY A 144 16.32 -22.68 12.21
CA GLY A 144 16.50 -23.05 10.79
C GLY A 144 16.96 -21.90 9.90
N SER A 145 17.02 -22.13 8.61
CA SER A 145 17.23 -21.12 7.57
C SER A 145 15.92 -20.76 6.91
N ASN A 146 15.78 -19.52 6.40
CA ASN A 146 14.60 -19.03 5.68
C ASN A 146 13.35 -18.83 6.54
N PHE A 147 13.47 -18.05 7.59
CA PHE A 147 12.31 -17.66 8.40
C PHE A 147 11.66 -16.40 7.85
N PHE A 148 10.35 -16.48 7.70
CA PHE A 148 9.51 -15.35 7.38
C PHE A 148 8.40 -15.21 8.44
N SER A 149 8.12 -13.98 8.84
CA SER A 149 6.99 -13.63 9.69
C SER A 149 6.31 -12.40 9.12
N TRP A 150 5.04 -12.51 8.84
CA TRP A 150 4.23 -11.40 8.33
C TRP A 150 3.09 -11.04 9.27
N LYS A 151 2.60 -9.82 9.12
CA LYS A 151 1.46 -9.27 9.82
C LYS A 151 0.52 -8.62 8.83
N GLN A 152 -0.77 -8.79 9.07
CA GLN A 152 -1.81 -8.06 8.41
C GLN A 152 -2.46 -7.15 9.45
N GLU A 153 -2.56 -5.87 9.15
CA GLU A 153 -3.10 -4.86 10.03
C GLU A 153 -4.16 -4.02 9.32
N SER A 154 -5.23 -3.71 10.06
CA SER A 154 -6.23 -2.75 9.64
C SER A 154 -6.00 -1.45 10.40
N LEU A 155 -5.74 -0.38 9.68
CA LEU A 155 -5.38 0.92 10.22
C LEU A 155 -6.45 1.95 9.84
N ASP A 156 -6.78 2.82 10.79
CA ASP A 156 -7.64 3.99 10.56
C ASP A 156 -6.78 5.25 10.54
N ILE A 157 -6.91 6.03 9.46
CA ILE A 157 -6.21 7.31 9.30
C ILE A 157 -7.27 8.43 9.32
N SER A 158 -7.24 9.26 10.35
CA SER A 158 -8.06 10.46 10.35
C SER A 158 -7.51 11.47 9.35
N LEU A 159 -8.32 11.81 8.35
CA LEU A 159 -7.95 12.73 7.29
C LEU A 159 -8.48 14.12 7.56
N SER A 160 -7.64 15.12 7.33
CA SER A 160 -8.06 16.50 7.25
C SER A 160 -8.95 16.70 6.02
N GLU A 161 -10.05 17.44 6.19
CA GLU A 161 -10.89 17.80 5.05
C GLU A 161 -10.06 18.54 4.00
N SER A 162 -10.10 18.07 2.77
CA SER A 162 -9.30 18.63 1.68
C SER A 162 -9.95 18.37 0.34
N ARG A 163 -9.86 19.37 -0.54
CA ARG A 163 -10.22 19.23 -1.94
C ARG A 163 -9.00 18.78 -2.74
N ILE A 164 -9.19 17.78 -3.57
CA ILE A 164 -8.21 17.35 -4.57
C ILE A 164 -8.73 17.77 -5.93
N ASN A 165 -7.94 18.54 -6.65
CA ASN A 165 -8.34 19.08 -7.93
C ASN A 165 -7.92 18.17 -9.09
N THR A 166 -8.58 18.35 -10.22
CA THR A 166 -8.19 17.72 -11.48
C THR A 166 -6.74 18.06 -11.81
N GLY A 167 -5.95 17.05 -12.14
CA GLY A 167 -4.52 17.17 -12.45
C GLY A 167 -3.60 17.05 -11.23
N GLU A 168 -4.14 17.06 -10.02
CA GLU A 168 -3.39 16.70 -8.82
C GLU A 168 -3.38 15.18 -8.61
N PHE A 169 -2.58 14.73 -7.66
CA PHE A 169 -2.47 13.31 -7.31
C PHE A 169 -2.91 13.10 -5.86
N LEU A 170 -3.66 12.03 -5.67
CA LEU A 170 -3.79 11.40 -4.37
C LEU A 170 -2.61 10.46 -4.20
N ARG A 171 -1.79 10.70 -3.19
CA ARG A 171 -0.59 9.92 -2.88
C ARG A 171 -0.77 9.16 -1.58
N VAL A 172 -0.41 7.89 -1.59
CA VAL A 172 -0.25 7.09 -0.37
C VAL A 172 1.21 6.69 -0.25
N THR A 173 1.81 7.06 0.87
CA THR A 173 3.21 6.75 1.18
C THR A 173 3.28 5.69 2.26
N PHE A 174 4.12 4.68 2.03
CA PHE A 174 4.49 3.70 3.04
C PHE A 174 5.95 3.90 3.42
N GLU A 175 6.18 4.33 4.67
CA GLU A 175 7.52 4.42 5.24
C GLU A 175 7.74 3.25 6.19
N VAL A 176 8.74 2.43 5.93
CA VAL A 176 9.12 1.36 6.86
C VAL A 176 10.36 1.75 7.62
N TRP A 177 10.25 1.70 8.93
CA TRP A 177 11.33 1.99 9.86
C TRP A 177 11.73 0.72 10.57
N ALA A 178 13.01 0.44 10.62
CA ALA A 178 13.50 -0.78 11.25
C ALA A 178 14.85 -0.60 11.92
N LYS A 179 15.11 -1.47 12.90
CA LYS A 179 16.41 -1.69 13.51
C LYS A 179 16.65 -3.18 13.68
N GLN A 180 17.89 -3.62 13.65
CA GLN A 180 18.25 -5.01 13.89
C GLN A 180 19.35 -5.14 14.94
N GLY A 181 19.35 -6.27 15.66
CA GLY A 181 20.39 -6.57 16.64
C GLY A 181 21.68 -7.08 16.02
N SER A 182 21.58 -7.83 14.92
CA SER A 182 22.71 -8.38 14.18
C SER A 182 22.29 -8.86 12.80
N ASN A 183 23.00 -8.39 11.80
CA ASN A 183 22.99 -8.73 10.36
C ASN A 183 21.80 -9.49 9.73
N SER A 184 21.34 -8.93 8.59
CA SER A 184 20.59 -9.63 7.53
C SER A 184 19.15 -10.03 7.87
N VAL A 185 18.39 -9.12 8.47
CA VAL A 185 16.93 -9.20 8.45
C VAL A 185 16.41 -8.22 7.41
N ASN A 186 15.68 -8.72 6.42
CA ASN A 186 14.99 -7.91 5.46
C ASN A 186 13.56 -7.67 5.95
N ILE A 187 13.16 -6.42 5.98
CA ILE A 187 11.77 -6.03 6.22
C ILE A 187 11.09 -5.85 4.87
N VAL A 188 9.89 -6.33 4.76
CA VAL A 188 9.13 -6.41 3.51
C VAL A 188 7.77 -5.77 3.68
N ILE A 189 7.38 -4.94 2.73
CA ILE A 189 6.01 -4.47 2.56
C ILE A 189 5.41 -5.12 1.31
N VAL A 190 4.19 -5.64 1.45
CA VAL A 190 3.48 -6.28 0.35
C VAL A 190 2.55 -5.26 -0.29
N HIS A 191 2.72 -5.06 -1.56
CA HIS A 191 1.83 -4.31 -2.42
C HIS A 191 1.43 -5.24 -3.58
N ASP A 192 0.66 -4.80 -4.54
CA ASP A 192 0.16 -5.65 -5.63
C ASP A 192 -0.71 -6.82 -5.14
N PRO A 193 -2.01 -6.60 -5.08
CA PRO A 193 -2.96 -7.45 -4.34
C PRO A 193 -3.36 -8.76 -5.03
N ASP A 194 -2.57 -9.27 -5.96
CA ASP A 194 -2.89 -10.55 -6.54
C ASP A 194 -2.47 -11.70 -5.60
N ASN A 195 -3.33 -12.67 -5.38
CA ASN A 195 -3.11 -13.84 -4.50
C ASN A 195 -1.96 -14.74 -4.96
N ASN A 196 -0.89 -14.19 -5.46
CA ASN A 196 0.20 -14.94 -6.01
C ASN A 196 1.25 -15.35 -4.96
N VAL A 197 1.85 -16.43 -5.27
CA VAL A 197 2.61 -17.32 -4.42
C VAL A 197 4.09 -16.98 -4.37
N THR A 198 4.57 -16.15 -5.30
CA THR A 198 5.96 -15.76 -5.40
C THR A 198 6.06 -14.28 -5.62
N GLY A 199 6.55 -13.56 -4.63
CA GLY A 199 6.96 -12.15 -4.79
C GLY A 199 8.43 -12.07 -5.18
N VAL A 200 8.79 -10.99 -5.87
CA VAL A 200 10.19 -10.63 -6.15
C VAL A 200 10.48 -9.37 -5.36
N ASP A 201 11.60 -9.30 -4.66
CA ASP A 201 12.05 -8.06 -4.02
C ASP A 201 12.75 -7.15 -5.03
N ASP A 202 13.11 -5.93 -4.62
CA ASP A 202 13.81 -4.94 -5.45
C ASP A 202 15.14 -5.45 -6.04
N ASN A 203 15.66 -6.54 -5.52
CA ASN A 203 16.87 -7.18 -6.00
C ASN A 203 16.57 -8.35 -6.93
N SER A 204 15.35 -8.48 -7.46
CA SER A 204 14.88 -9.62 -8.27
C SER A 204 15.02 -10.97 -7.56
N GLN A 205 15.09 -10.96 -6.25
CA GLN A 205 15.11 -12.17 -5.45
C GLN A 205 13.69 -12.68 -5.26
N VAL A 206 13.44 -13.90 -5.68
CA VAL A 206 12.17 -14.58 -5.41
C VAL A 206 11.98 -14.68 -3.90
N ILE A 207 10.95 -14.02 -3.39
CA ILE A 207 10.57 -14.14 -1.98
C ILE A 207 9.86 -15.49 -1.83
N ASN A 208 10.63 -16.54 -1.68
CA ASN A 208 10.12 -17.83 -1.25
C ASN A 208 9.77 -17.75 0.24
N MET A 209 8.52 -17.98 0.56
CA MET A 209 7.96 -17.74 1.88
C MET A 209 7.85 -18.98 2.74
N THR A 210 8.49 -20.06 2.35
CA THR A 210 8.41 -21.33 3.09
C THR A 210 9.75 -21.99 3.25
N ASP A 211 9.88 -22.74 4.34
CA ASP A 211 10.77 -23.90 4.44
C ASP A 211 10.32 -24.96 3.40
N GLY A 212 10.61 -24.72 2.13
CA GLY A 212 10.35 -25.67 1.06
C GLY A 212 8.92 -25.76 0.54
N GLY A 213 8.00 -24.91 0.91
CA GLY A 213 6.64 -24.81 0.41
C GLY A 213 6.32 -23.42 -0.15
N THR A 214 5.25 -23.34 -0.87
CA THR A 214 4.75 -22.11 -1.46
C THR A 214 3.78 -21.43 -0.50
N ILE A 215 4.07 -20.24 0.04
CA ILE A 215 3.09 -19.48 0.81
C ILE A 215 2.31 -18.56 -0.12
N THR A 216 1.00 -18.69 -0.07
CA THR A 216 0.09 -17.70 -0.61
C THR A 216 0.09 -16.50 0.34
N TRP A 217 0.44 -15.32 -0.14
CA TRP A 217 0.27 -14.09 0.62
C TRP A 217 -1.22 -13.89 0.88
N PRO A 218 -1.68 -13.80 2.13
CA PRO A 218 -3.12 -13.75 2.40
C PRO A 218 -3.67 -12.36 2.20
N SER A 219 -3.08 -11.52 1.34
CA SER A 219 -3.40 -10.15 1.52
C SER A 219 -3.56 -9.34 0.29
N LYS A 220 -4.51 -8.53 0.46
CA LYS A 220 -4.75 -7.35 -0.34
C LYS A 220 -4.39 -6.16 0.51
N THR A 221 -3.28 -5.49 0.21
CA THR A 221 -3.10 -4.13 0.70
C THR A 221 -4.12 -3.26 -0.02
N ILE A 222 -5.09 -2.74 0.73
CA ILE A 222 -6.21 -1.95 0.22
C ILE A 222 -6.26 -0.66 1.01
N ILE A 223 -6.45 0.43 0.30
CA ILE A 223 -6.67 1.75 0.88
C ILE A 223 -8.08 2.22 0.49
N ASN A 224 -8.93 2.44 1.48
CA ASN A 224 -10.26 2.99 1.30
C ASN A 224 -10.24 4.45 1.74
N ILE A 225 -10.34 5.36 0.80
CA ILE A 225 -10.35 6.81 1.03
C ILE A 225 -11.80 7.29 1.10
N PRO A 226 -12.21 7.97 2.18
CA PRO A 226 -13.56 8.52 2.28
C PRO A 226 -13.70 9.73 1.36
N LEU A 227 -14.76 9.72 0.57
CA LEU A 227 -15.15 10.83 -0.30
C LEU A 227 -16.37 11.50 0.27
N LYS A 228 -16.39 12.84 0.24
CA LYS A 228 -17.59 13.64 0.50
C LYS A 228 -18.34 13.80 -0.81
N ILE A 229 -19.62 13.45 -0.79
CA ILE A 229 -20.50 13.60 -1.93
C ILE A 229 -21.35 14.84 -1.68
N ASP A 230 -21.17 15.87 -2.50
CA ASP A 230 -22.08 17.00 -2.54
C ASP A 230 -23.31 16.59 -3.37
N ILE A 231 -24.45 16.43 -2.70
CA ILE A 231 -25.74 16.11 -3.30
C ILE A 231 -26.52 17.40 -3.53
#